data_1768cd49620c4748b4076a5f6787a828
#
_entry.id   1768cd49620c4748b4076a5f6787a828
#
_cell.length_a   1.000
_cell.length_b   1.000
_cell.length_c   1.000
_cell.angle_alpha   90.00
_cell.angle_beta   90.00
_cell.angle_gamma   90.00
#
_symmetry.space_group_name_H-M   'P 1'
#
loop_
_entity.id
_entity.type
_entity.pdbx_description
1 polymer ?
#
loop_
_entity_poly.entity_id
_entity_poly.type
_entity_poly.pdbx_seq_one_letter_code
_entity_poly.pdbx_strand_id
1 'polypeptide(L)'
;MFLKKIASILFMFCILGGAECCAGTSETDASAAKWSDGWYQGAEGYNQAVDEYQRTNRPMVVYINVGWCPYCRRFEQDVLSSPLVMDFLKDKIKVSVDPDHGSREKGIAMKYRIRGFPSFFLHPPQPARAVQLYTGVTPEEFIELFEPATQ
;
A
#
# COMPACT_ATOMS: atom_id res chain seq x y z
N MET A 1 -45.26 -37.53 -40.20
CA MET A 1 -45.84 -37.03 -41.47
C MET A 1 -45.01 -35.86 -41.91
N PHE A 2 -44.43 -36.04 -43.10
CA PHE A 2 -43.66 -35.07 -43.93
C PHE A 2 -42.39 -34.48 -43.38
N LEU A 3 -41.23 -34.94 -43.75
CA LEU A 3 -40.57 -35.16 -45.06
C LEU A 3 -40.13 -33.86 -45.74
N LYS A 4 -38.91 -33.82 -45.98
CA LYS A 4 -38.03 -33.50 -47.13
C LYS A 4 -37.15 -32.31 -46.92
N LYS A 5 -35.88 -32.53 -47.01
CA LYS A 5 -34.96 -32.78 -48.14
C LYS A 5 -34.30 -31.49 -48.66
N ILE A 6 -33.00 -31.60 -48.77
CA ILE A 6 -32.10 -31.23 -49.89
C ILE A 6 -31.61 -29.75 -49.75
N ALA A 7 -30.39 -29.39 -49.91
CA ALA A 7 -29.29 -29.87 -50.73
C ALA A 7 -27.95 -29.27 -50.28
N SER A 8 -26.96 -30.10 -50.37
CA SER A 8 -25.59 -29.93 -50.73
C SER A 8 -25.35 -28.83 -51.78
N ILE A 9 -24.46 -27.89 -51.52
CA ILE A 9 -23.58 -27.32 -52.55
C ILE A 9 -22.22 -27.04 -51.90
N LEU A 10 -21.28 -27.82 -52.38
CA LEU A 10 -19.84 -27.63 -52.34
C LEU A 10 -19.50 -26.27 -52.94
N PHE A 11 -18.68 -25.47 -52.23
CA PHE A 11 -17.80 -24.57 -52.95
C PHE A 11 -16.44 -24.59 -52.27
N MET A 12 -15.59 -25.23 -52.95
CA MET A 12 -14.15 -25.33 -52.79
C MET A 12 -13.50 -24.05 -53.35
N PHE A 13 -12.46 -23.62 -52.75
CA PHE A 13 -11.47 -22.63 -53.19
C PHE A 13 -11.37 -21.39 -52.30
N CYS A 14 -10.37 -21.27 -51.51
CA CYS A 14 -9.19 -20.49 -51.85
C CYS A 14 -8.13 -20.65 -50.76
N ILE A 15 -7.02 -21.03 -51.25
CA ILE A 15 -5.69 -21.18 -50.63
C ILE A 15 -5.10 -19.77 -50.45
N LEU A 16 -4.18 -19.65 -49.46
CA LEU A 16 -3.16 -18.63 -49.26
C LEU A 16 -3.56 -17.36 -48.51
N GLY A 17 -2.92 -17.23 -47.40
CA GLY A 17 -2.79 -15.97 -46.67
C GLY A 17 -2.49 -16.23 -45.21
N GLY A 18 -1.24 -16.58 -44.88
CA GLY A 18 -0.80 -16.63 -43.50
C GLY A 18 -0.96 -15.25 -42.86
N ALA A 19 -1.63 -15.22 -41.75
CA ALA A 19 -1.47 -14.18 -40.75
C ALA A 19 -1.52 -14.91 -39.42
N GLU A 20 -0.33 -15.22 -38.91
CA GLU A 20 -0.16 -15.54 -37.51
C GLU A 20 -0.61 -14.33 -36.73
N CYS A 21 -1.85 -14.36 -36.28
CA CYS A 21 -2.26 -13.52 -35.17
C CYS A 21 -1.48 -13.99 -33.96
N CYS A 22 -0.39 -13.31 -33.67
CA CYS A 22 0.20 -13.28 -32.36
C CYS A 22 -0.92 -13.01 -31.37
N ALA A 23 -1.34 -14.04 -30.65
CA ALA A 23 -2.07 -13.90 -29.43
C ALA A 23 -1.13 -13.10 -28.51
N GLY A 24 -1.34 -11.77 -28.51
CA GLY A 24 -0.80 -10.91 -27.47
C GLY A 24 -1.39 -11.42 -26.15
N THR A 25 -0.60 -12.21 -25.45
CA THR A 25 -0.77 -12.37 -24.02
C THR A 25 -0.77 -10.95 -23.47
N SER A 26 -1.93 -10.47 -23.09
CA SER A 26 -2.03 -9.32 -22.21
C SER A 26 -1.25 -9.70 -20.96
N GLU A 27 0.02 -9.30 -20.93
CA GLU A 27 0.71 -9.10 -19.67
C GLU A 27 -0.17 -8.09 -18.95
N THR A 28 -0.97 -8.59 -18.03
CA THR A 28 -1.55 -7.81 -16.97
C THR A 28 -0.37 -7.16 -16.31
N ASP A 29 -0.15 -5.90 -16.65
CA ASP A 29 0.72 -5.00 -15.95
C ASP A 29 0.22 -5.03 -14.50
N ALA A 30 0.79 -5.92 -13.71
CA ALA A 30 0.64 -5.90 -12.27
C ALA A 30 1.34 -4.61 -11.86
N SER A 31 0.60 -3.50 -11.90
CA SER A 31 1.01 -2.23 -11.34
C SER A 31 1.63 -2.56 -9.99
N ALA A 32 2.95 -2.42 -9.89
CA ALA A 32 3.67 -2.76 -8.68
C ALA A 32 3.01 -2.02 -7.52
N ALA A 33 2.49 -2.77 -6.55
CA ALA A 33 1.73 -2.21 -5.44
C ALA A 33 2.56 -1.12 -4.77
N LYS A 34 2.00 0.07 -4.70
CA LYS A 34 2.68 1.20 -4.09
C LYS A 34 2.66 1.03 -2.58
N TRP A 35 3.75 1.37 -1.88
CA TRP A 35 3.84 1.26 -0.42
C TRP A 35 2.66 1.91 0.32
N SER A 36 2.09 2.98 -0.26
CA SER A 36 0.97 3.74 0.32
C SER A 36 -0.42 3.17 0.01
N ASP A 37 -0.50 2.05 -0.73
CA ASP A 37 -1.79 1.44 -1.04
C ASP A 37 -2.44 0.90 0.24
N GLY A 38 -3.70 1.26 0.43
CA GLY A 38 -4.43 0.89 1.65
C GLY A 38 -4.03 1.69 2.91
N TRP A 39 -3.28 2.79 2.77
CA TRP A 39 -3.00 3.71 3.85
C TRP A 39 -4.04 4.82 3.92
N TYR A 40 -4.51 5.14 5.09
CA TYR A 40 -5.22 6.37 5.36
C TYR A 40 -4.31 7.58 5.13
N GLN A 41 -4.86 8.72 4.65
CA GLN A 41 -4.07 9.88 4.28
C GLN A 41 -4.57 11.15 4.95
N GLY A 42 -3.63 12.00 5.38
CA GLY A 42 -3.92 13.33 5.93
C GLY A 42 -4.69 13.31 7.25
N ALA A 43 -5.26 14.45 7.63
CA ALA A 43 -5.95 14.60 8.92
C ALA A 43 -7.26 13.82 9.00
N GLU A 44 -8.00 13.73 7.91
CA GLU A 44 -9.24 12.96 7.87
C GLU A 44 -8.93 11.45 7.99
N GLY A 45 -7.97 10.98 7.20
CA GLY A 45 -7.51 9.59 7.30
C GLY A 45 -6.95 9.24 8.68
N TYR A 46 -6.29 10.19 9.34
CA TYR A 46 -5.82 10.00 10.71
C TYR A 46 -6.98 9.77 11.69
N ASN A 47 -8.07 10.55 11.59
CA ASN A 47 -9.23 10.36 12.44
C ASN A 47 -9.86 8.97 12.20
N GLN A 48 -10.02 8.57 10.94
CA GLN A 48 -10.55 7.25 10.58
C GLN A 48 -9.66 6.11 11.10
N ALA A 49 -8.34 6.26 11.00
CA ALA A 49 -7.39 5.29 11.53
C ALA A 49 -7.46 5.17 13.05
N VAL A 50 -7.61 6.29 13.77
CA VAL A 50 -7.78 6.32 15.23
C VAL A 50 -9.09 5.65 15.63
N ASP A 51 -10.20 5.95 14.96
CA ASP A 51 -11.50 5.32 15.24
C ASP A 51 -11.43 3.80 15.00
N GLU A 52 -10.78 3.36 13.93
CA GLU A 52 -10.57 1.94 13.67
C GLU A 52 -9.69 1.30 14.76
N TYR A 53 -8.60 1.96 15.15
CA TYR A 53 -7.71 1.49 16.22
C TYR A 53 -8.46 1.32 17.54
N GLN A 54 -9.27 2.30 17.94
CA GLN A 54 -10.05 2.23 19.18
C GLN A 54 -11.08 1.10 19.15
N ARG A 55 -11.71 0.87 18.00
CA ARG A 55 -12.74 -0.15 17.83
C ARG A 55 -12.17 -1.56 17.73
N THR A 56 -11.04 -1.74 17.07
CA THR A 56 -10.50 -3.07 16.74
C THR A 56 -9.33 -3.48 17.64
N ASN A 57 -8.69 -2.53 18.29
CA ASN A 57 -7.45 -2.73 19.06
C ASN A 57 -6.30 -3.36 18.25
N ARG A 58 -6.34 -3.24 16.92
CA ARG A 58 -5.24 -3.67 16.06
C ARG A 58 -4.10 -2.66 16.12
N PRO A 59 -2.84 -3.09 16.00
CA PRO A 59 -1.73 -2.15 15.95
C PRO A 59 -1.93 -1.09 14.86
N MET A 60 -1.62 0.17 15.18
CA MET A 60 -1.71 1.28 14.23
C MET A 60 -0.33 1.92 14.04
N VAL A 61 0.02 2.24 12.80
CA VAL A 61 1.23 2.98 12.47
C VAL A 61 0.89 4.35 11.93
N VAL A 62 1.68 5.34 12.35
CA VAL A 62 1.56 6.72 11.90
C VAL A 62 2.89 7.15 11.30
N TYR A 63 2.89 7.41 10.02
CA TYR A 63 4.03 7.89 9.27
C TYR A 63 3.88 9.40 9.01
N ILE A 64 4.81 10.20 9.51
CA ILE A 64 4.82 11.65 9.33
C ILE A 64 5.99 11.99 8.41
N ASN A 65 5.66 12.50 7.24
CA ASN A 65 6.58 12.80 6.15
C ASN A 65 6.22 14.14 5.48
N VAL A 66 7.12 14.65 4.66
CA VAL A 66 6.87 15.82 3.82
C VAL A 66 7.46 15.57 2.42
N GLY A 67 6.79 16.09 1.39
CA GLY A 67 7.13 15.80 0.00
C GLY A 67 8.53 16.23 -0.44
N TRP A 68 9.12 17.24 0.16
CA TRP A 68 10.47 17.73 -0.16
C TRP A 68 11.61 16.98 0.56
N CYS A 69 11.31 16.10 1.51
CA CYS A 69 12.30 15.42 2.36
C CYS A 69 13.03 14.27 1.61
N PRO A 70 14.33 14.35 1.36
CA PRO A 70 15.05 13.29 0.67
C PRO A 70 15.18 12.01 1.49
N TYR A 71 15.24 12.11 2.82
CA TYR A 71 15.29 10.97 3.74
C TYR A 71 13.94 10.23 3.77
N CYS A 72 12.82 10.95 3.63
CA CYS A 72 11.50 10.33 3.50
C CYS A 72 11.43 9.49 2.24
N ARG A 73 11.83 10.06 1.09
CA ARG A 73 11.84 9.32 -0.18
C ARG A 73 12.72 8.07 -0.11
N ARG A 74 13.89 8.17 0.53
CA ARG A 74 14.77 7.00 0.72
C ARG A 74 14.09 5.93 1.59
N PHE A 75 13.54 6.31 2.73
CA PHE A 75 12.82 5.39 3.61
C PHE A 75 11.61 4.73 2.91
N GLU A 76 10.89 5.48 2.10
CA GLU A 76 9.78 4.98 1.29
C GLU A 76 10.24 3.96 0.25
N GLN A 77 11.35 4.26 -0.45
CA GLN A 77 11.89 3.40 -1.50
C GLN A 77 12.58 2.16 -0.94
N ASP A 78 13.42 2.32 0.09
CA ASP A 78 14.30 1.25 0.56
C ASP A 78 13.60 0.36 1.60
N VAL A 79 12.68 0.91 2.38
CA VAL A 79 12.05 0.19 3.51
C VAL A 79 10.56 -0.04 3.25
N LEU A 80 9.75 1.02 3.10
CA LEU A 80 8.29 0.85 2.99
C LEU A 80 7.84 0.15 1.72
N SER A 81 8.60 0.30 0.61
CA SER A 81 8.32 -0.40 -0.66
C SER A 81 8.86 -1.83 -0.70
N SER A 82 9.60 -2.27 0.32
CA SER A 82 10.04 -3.65 0.42
C SER A 82 8.84 -4.60 0.53
N PRO A 83 8.76 -5.66 -0.29
CA PRO A 83 7.70 -6.66 -0.18
C PRO A 83 7.60 -7.26 1.23
N LEU A 84 8.73 -7.42 1.91
CA LEU A 84 8.80 -7.92 3.27
C LEU A 84 8.08 -6.99 4.26
N VAL A 85 8.33 -5.68 4.19
CA VAL A 85 7.69 -4.68 5.06
C VAL A 85 6.21 -4.48 4.68
N MET A 86 5.89 -4.49 3.39
CA MET A 86 4.51 -4.38 2.92
C MET A 86 3.66 -5.56 3.43
N ASP A 87 4.16 -6.78 3.34
CA ASP A 87 3.48 -7.97 3.89
C ASP A 87 3.36 -7.89 5.41
N PHE A 88 4.42 -7.49 6.10
CA PHE A 88 4.41 -7.31 7.55
C PHE A 88 3.39 -6.26 8.03
N LEU A 89 3.21 -5.19 7.26
CA LEU A 89 2.29 -4.11 7.60
C LEU A 89 0.84 -4.35 7.13
N LYS A 90 0.56 -5.38 6.34
CA LYS A 90 -0.76 -5.61 5.72
C LYS A 90 -1.92 -5.64 6.70
N ASP A 91 -1.72 -6.25 7.87
CA ASP A 91 -2.76 -6.43 8.90
C ASP A 91 -2.82 -5.27 9.90
N LYS A 92 -1.99 -4.25 9.74
CA LYS A 92 -1.93 -3.10 10.64
C LYS A 92 -2.73 -1.93 10.06
N ILE A 93 -3.27 -1.11 10.92
CA ILE A 93 -3.88 0.16 10.54
C ILE A 93 -2.74 1.12 10.19
N LYS A 94 -2.81 1.74 9.02
CA LYS A 94 -1.71 2.54 8.48
C LYS A 94 -2.20 3.92 8.09
N VAL A 95 -1.53 4.97 8.56
CA VAL A 95 -1.85 6.34 8.17
C VAL A 95 -0.58 7.15 7.89
N SER A 96 -0.62 7.93 6.82
CA SER A 96 0.42 8.90 6.46
C SER A 96 -0.11 10.31 6.60
N VAL A 97 0.69 11.18 7.21
CA VAL A 97 0.35 12.60 7.47
C VAL A 97 1.49 13.48 7.01
N ASP A 98 1.17 14.40 6.09
CA ASP A 98 2.09 15.46 5.67
C ASP A 98 1.67 16.79 6.32
N PRO A 99 2.43 17.31 7.31
CA PRO A 99 2.08 18.55 8.02
C PRO A 99 2.10 19.81 7.14
N ASP A 100 2.66 19.74 5.94
CA ASP A 100 2.63 20.88 5.00
C ASP A 100 1.28 21.00 4.25
N HIS A 101 0.42 19.99 4.32
CA HIS A 101 -0.89 20.03 3.68
C HIS A 101 -1.93 20.86 4.42
N GLY A 102 -1.69 21.21 5.71
CA GLY A 102 -2.64 22.07 6.41
C GLY A 102 -2.44 22.18 7.92
N SER A 103 -3.26 23.03 8.54
CA SER A 103 -3.20 23.25 9.97
C SER A 103 -3.61 22.04 10.82
N ARG A 104 -4.52 21.22 10.31
CA ARG A 104 -4.97 19.98 10.97
C ARG A 104 -3.85 18.96 11.00
N GLU A 105 -3.17 18.74 9.88
CA GLU A 105 -2.03 17.86 9.73
C GLU A 105 -0.86 18.31 10.60
N LYS A 106 -0.59 19.62 10.60
CA LYS A 106 0.41 20.24 11.49
C LYS A 106 0.07 20.00 12.96
N GLY A 107 -1.20 20.11 13.34
CA GLY A 107 -1.68 19.81 14.69
C GLY A 107 -1.43 18.35 15.09
N ILE A 108 -1.58 17.41 14.16
CA ILE A 108 -1.27 15.99 14.40
C ILE A 108 0.24 15.82 14.63
N ALA A 109 1.09 16.37 13.77
CA ALA A 109 2.54 16.30 13.93
C ALA A 109 3.01 16.87 15.28
N MET A 110 2.41 17.95 15.74
CA MET A 110 2.67 18.55 17.06
C MET A 110 2.29 17.61 18.22
N LYS A 111 1.19 16.85 18.11
CA LYS A 111 0.81 15.85 19.13
C LYS A 111 1.89 14.78 19.31
N TYR A 112 2.54 14.39 18.21
CA TYR A 112 3.64 13.41 18.20
C TYR A 112 4.99 14.01 18.62
N ARG A 113 5.09 15.33 18.81
CA ARG A 113 6.31 16.03 19.21
C ARG A 113 7.51 15.67 18.33
N ILE A 114 7.26 15.54 17.02
CA ILE A 114 8.30 15.17 16.06
C ILE A 114 9.45 16.19 16.07
N ARG A 115 10.68 15.70 15.83
CA ARG A 115 11.90 16.52 15.77
C ARG A 115 12.47 16.62 14.35
N GLY A 116 11.91 15.91 13.41
CA GLY A 116 12.35 15.86 12.00
C GLY A 116 11.60 14.83 11.19
N PHE A 117 12.00 14.68 9.93
CA PHE A 117 11.40 13.78 8.97
C PHE A 117 12.45 12.81 8.41
N PRO A 118 12.04 11.57 8.09
CA PRO A 118 10.76 10.95 8.41
C PRO A 118 10.59 10.66 9.90
N SER A 119 9.35 10.64 10.40
CA SER A 119 9.04 10.16 11.74
C SER A 119 7.99 9.04 11.64
N PHE A 120 8.27 7.92 12.27
CA PHE A 120 7.41 6.74 12.23
C PHE A 120 7.04 6.31 13.66
N PHE A 121 5.75 6.13 13.92
CA PHE A 121 5.24 5.77 15.23
C PHE A 121 4.43 4.50 15.15
N LEU A 122 4.60 3.64 16.14
CA LEU A 122 3.78 2.48 16.37
C LEU A 122 2.89 2.70 17.59
N HIS A 123 1.59 2.51 17.41
CA HIS A 123 0.62 2.35 18.47
C HIS A 123 0.35 0.86 18.65
N PRO A 124 0.92 0.21 19.67
CA PRO A 124 0.61 -1.17 19.97
C PRO A 124 -0.86 -1.32 20.42
N PRO A 125 -1.40 -2.54 20.53
CA PRO A 125 -2.68 -2.75 21.16
C PRO A 125 -2.74 -2.09 22.54
N GLN A 126 -3.90 -1.50 22.89
CA GLN A 126 -4.07 -0.87 24.20
C GLN A 126 -3.96 -1.89 25.34
N PRO A 127 -3.44 -1.50 26.51
CA PRO A 127 -3.21 -0.11 26.97
C PRO A 127 -1.81 0.46 26.72
N ALA A 128 -1.01 -0.13 25.87
CA ALA A 128 0.35 0.33 25.64
C ALA A 128 0.43 1.72 24.98
N ARG A 129 1.56 2.41 25.21
CA ARG A 129 1.79 3.76 24.66
C ARG A 129 2.41 3.69 23.27
N ALA A 130 2.18 4.73 22.47
CA ALA A 130 2.86 4.90 21.19
C ALA A 130 4.37 4.98 21.35
N VAL A 131 5.09 4.31 20.45
CA VAL A 131 6.54 4.26 20.41
C VAL A 131 7.02 4.85 19.07
N GLN A 132 8.01 5.74 19.11
CA GLN A 132 8.68 6.20 17.89
C GLN A 132 9.71 5.17 17.48
N LEU A 133 9.66 4.74 16.22
CA LEU A 133 10.63 3.83 15.63
C LEU A 133 11.70 4.59 14.86
N TYR A 134 12.90 4.05 14.87
CA TYR A 134 14.02 4.60 14.09
C TYR A 134 13.82 4.25 12.61
N THR A 135 14.07 5.21 11.71
CA THR A 135 13.80 5.10 10.27
C THR A 135 15.06 4.96 9.41
N GLY A 136 16.27 5.01 10.03
CA GLY A 136 17.55 4.80 9.35
C GLY A 136 17.99 3.33 9.40
N VAL A 137 17.12 2.41 8.99
CA VAL A 137 17.29 0.96 9.15
C VAL A 137 17.01 0.23 7.83
N THR A 138 17.42 -1.03 7.73
CA THR A 138 17.02 -1.96 6.65
C THR A 138 15.57 -2.45 6.85
N PRO A 139 14.95 -3.08 5.83
CA PRO A 139 13.63 -3.72 5.97
C PRO A 139 13.56 -4.73 7.11
N GLU A 140 14.60 -5.55 7.29
CA GLU A 140 14.68 -6.57 8.32
C GLU A 140 14.76 -5.95 9.70
N GLU A 141 15.68 -5.01 9.89
CA GLU A 141 15.83 -4.26 11.15
C GLU A 141 14.57 -3.49 11.51
N PHE A 142 13.85 -2.97 10.50
CA PHE A 142 12.57 -2.29 10.74
C PHE A 142 11.53 -3.21 11.37
N ILE A 143 11.43 -4.45 10.91
CA ILE A 143 10.52 -5.44 11.47
C ILE A 143 10.95 -5.84 12.89
N GLU A 144 12.25 -6.03 13.12
CA GLU A 144 12.78 -6.35 14.44
C GLU A 144 12.48 -5.27 15.49
N LEU A 145 12.45 -3.99 15.09
CA LEU A 145 12.07 -2.89 15.98
C LEU A 145 10.59 -2.92 16.39
N PHE A 146 9.75 -3.60 15.60
CA PHE A 146 8.31 -3.69 15.84
C PHE A 146 7.95 -4.75 16.87
N GLU A 147 8.64 -5.88 16.85
CA GLU A 147 8.26 -7.05 17.65
C GLU A 147 8.22 -6.79 19.17
N PRO A 148 9.24 -6.13 19.76
CA PRO A 148 9.21 -5.84 21.20
C PRO A 148 8.12 -4.84 21.60
N ALA A 149 7.70 -3.98 20.66
CA ALA A 149 6.74 -2.93 20.95
C ALA A 149 5.28 -3.39 20.80
N THR A 150 5.05 -4.61 20.33
CA THR A 150 3.70 -5.20 20.16
C THR A 150 3.35 -6.26 21.20
N GLN A 151 4.30 -6.59 22.10
CA GLN A 151 4.11 -7.50 23.23
C GLN A 151 3.69 -6.72 24.48
#